data_df9ea1b2391af423cdeb4e045be8ced8
#
_entry.id   df9ea1b2391af423cdeb4e045be8ced8
#
_cell.length_a   1.000
_cell.length_b   1.000
_cell.length_c   1.000
_cell.angle_alpha   90.00
_cell.angle_beta   90.00
_cell.angle_gamma   90.00
#
_symmetry.space_group_name_H-M   'P 1'
#
loop_
_entity.id
_entity.type
_entity.pdbx_description
1 polymer ?
#
loop_
_entity_poly.entity_id
_entity_poly.type
_entity_poly.pdbx_seq_one_letter_code
_entity_poly.pdbx_strand_id
1 'polypeptide(L)'
;MSCGMLCFTLLIMFNQVYHSTLLAAEAYSSPSIIMSHGKGDDRLIVDDYREAYYWLKQNTAQDARILSWWDYGYQITGMANRTVLVDNNTWNTTHIATVGKALASTEEEGYNVARFMGADYMLVIFGGMTNFSGDDIAKFMWMIRIAGKSQFYLT
;
A
#
# COMPACT_ATOMS: atom_id res chain seq x y z
N MET A 1 7.57 33.07 33.43
CA MET A 1 6.93 33.04 32.08
C MET A 1 5.74 33.99 32.12
N SER A 2 5.60 34.93 31.17
CA SER A 2 4.47 35.83 31.17
C SER A 2 3.20 35.08 30.71
N CYS A 3 2.06 35.48 31.25
CA CYS A 3 0.73 34.88 30.91
C CYS A 3 0.49 34.88 29.39
N GLY A 4 0.98 35.86 28.68
CA GLY A 4 0.91 35.93 27.21
C GLY A 4 1.67 34.80 26.49
N MET A 5 2.85 34.40 26.99
CA MET A 5 3.59 33.26 26.40
C MET A 5 2.82 31.95 26.62
N LEU A 6 2.20 31.76 27.78
CA LEU A 6 1.42 30.57 28.07
C LEU A 6 0.19 30.48 27.14
N CYS A 7 -0.56 31.57 26.99
CA CYS A 7 -1.70 31.62 26.08
C CYS A 7 -1.30 31.32 24.62
N PHE A 8 -0.22 31.89 24.15
CA PHE A 8 0.31 31.69 22.80
C PHE A 8 0.69 30.24 22.56
N THR A 9 1.39 29.61 23.52
CA THR A 9 1.76 28.19 23.46
C THR A 9 0.52 27.29 23.42
N LEU A 10 -0.47 27.55 24.24
CA LEU A 10 -1.72 26.79 24.26
C LEU A 10 -2.49 26.91 22.94
N LEU A 11 -2.51 28.08 22.32
CA LEU A 11 -3.15 28.29 21.00
C LEU A 11 -2.43 27.48 19.92
N ILE A 12 -1.09 27.49 19.89
CA ILE A 12 -0.32 26.69 18.93
C ILE A 12 -0.57 25.20 19.15
N MET A 13 -0.52 24.73 20.39
CA MET A 13 -0.79 23.32 20.70
C MET A 13 -2.21 22.88 20.31
N PHE A 14 -3.21 23.72 20.60
CA PHE A 14 -4.59 23.45 20.19
C PHE A 14 -4.73 23.33 18.65
N ASN A 15 -4.15 24.29 17.92
CA ASN A 15 -4.14 24.25 16.46
C ASN A 15 -3.44 23.00 15.93
N GLN A 16 -2.28 22.64 16.49
CA GLN A 16 -1.55 21.44 16.09
C GLN A 16 -2.34 20.16 16.38
N VAL A 17 -2.95 20.03 17.54
CA VAL A 17 -3.78 18.85 17.88
C VAL A 17 -4.97 18.77 16.94
N TYR A 18 -5.67 19.88 16.72
CA TYR A 18 -6.83 19.93 15.82
C TYR A 18 -6.44 19.50 14.39
N HIS A 19 -5.36 20.07 13.85
CA HIS A 19 -4.87 19.76 12.51
C HIS A 19 -4.42 18.30 12.40
N SER A 20 -3.68 17.79 13.39
CA SER A 20 -3.22 16.41 13.41
C SER A 20 -4.38 15.41 13.52
N THR A 21 -5.42 15.73 14.29
CA THR A 21 -6.59 14.88 14.43
C THR A 21 -7.39 14.79 13.12
N LEU A 22 -7.58 15.93 12.42
CA LEU A 22 -8.26 15.95 11.13
C LEU A 22 -7.47 15.16 10.08
N LEU A 23 -6.16 15.41 9.97
CA LEU A 23 -5.31 14.71 9.01
C LEU A 23 -5.22 13.21 9.31
N ALA A 24 -5.11 12.82 10.58
CA ALA A 24 -5.08 11.42 10.96
C ALA A 24 -6.41 10.72 10.63
N ALA A 25 -7.54 11.37 10.90
CA ALA A 25 -8.86 10.83 10.58
C ALA A 25 -9.01 10.61 9.06
N GLU A 26 -8.58 11.57 8.26
CA GLU A 26 -8.69 11.50 6.80
C GLU A 26 -7.68 10.51 6.19
N ALA A 27 -6.42 10.53 6.65
CA ALA A 27 -5.36 9.69 6.12
C ALA A 27 -5.45 8.21 6.52
N TYR A 28 -5.95 7.92 7.74
CA TYR A 28 -5.94 6.57 8.29
C TYR A 28 -7.32 5.93 8.44
N SER A 29 -8.40 6.72 8.42
CA SER A 29 -9.76 6.21 8.62
C SER A 29 -10.54 5.98 7.33
N SER A 30 -10.05 6.43 6.18
CA SER A 30 -10.66 6.13 4.89
C SER A 30 -10.22 4.75 4.44
N PRO A 31 -11.08 3.72 4.54
CA PRO A 31 -10.73 2.40 4.03
C PRO A 31 -10.59 2.49 2.51
N SER A 32 -9.37 2.29 2.01
CA SER A 32 -9.09 2.24 0.57
C SER A 32 -9.66 0.99 -0.12
N ILE A 33 -10.28 0.08 0.63
CA ILE A 33 -10.83 -1.19 0.14
C ILE A 33 -12.18 -1.00 -0.55
N ILE A 34 -13.01 -0.08 -0.02
CA ILE A 34 -14.32 0.26 -0.61
C ILE A 34 -14.41 1.77 -0.66
N MET A 35 -14.57 2.31 -1.85
CA MET A 35 -14.83 3.73 -2.06
C MET A 35 -16.26 3.93 -2.51
N SER A 36 -16.91 4.98 -2.01
CA SER A 36 -18.26 5.32 -2.45
C SER A 36 -18.35 6.80 -2.82
N HIS A 37 -18.83 7.06 -4.01
CA HIS A 37 -19.06 8.41 -4.55
C HIS A 37 -20.54 8.63 -4.77
N GLY A 38 -21.05 9.83 -4.46
CA GLY A 38 -22.46 10.19 -4.61
C GLY A 38 -23.28 10.08 -3.32
N LYS A 39 -24.55 10.47 -3.39
CA LYS A 39 -25.51 10.45 -2.27
C LYS A 39 -26.81 9.79 -2.74
N GLY A 40 -27.45 9.03 -1.84
CA GLY A 40 -28.74 8.40 -2.12
C GLY A 40 -28.65 7.28 -3.16
N ASP A 41 -29.61 7.25 -4.07
CA ASP A 41 -29.74 6.18 -5.09
C ASP A 41 -28.66 6.23 -6.19
N ASP A 42 -27.99 7.39 -6.36
CA ASP A 42 -26.89 7.56 -7.33
C ASP A 42 -25.52 7.24 -6.72
N ARG A 43 -25.46 6.46 -5.67
CA ARG A 43 -24.23 6.07 -5.00
C ARG A 43 -23.47 5.03 -5.83
N LEU A 44 -22.31 5.45 -6.38
CA LEU A 44 -21.36 4.53 -6.99
C LEU A 44 -20.47 3.90 -5.92
N ILE A 45 -20.43 2.60 -5.86
CA ILE A 45 -19.54 1.83 -4.98
C ILE A 45 -18.45 1.25 -5.85
N VAL A 46 -17.17 1.53 -5.50
CA VAL A 46 -15.98 0.96 -6.12
C VAL A 46 -15.33 0.06 -5.08
N ASP A 47 -15.37 -1.23 -5.29
CA ASP A 47 -14.89 -2.25 -4.35
C ASP A 47 -13.94 -3.27 -5.00
N ASP A 48 -13.25 -2.86 -6.04
CA ASP A 48 -12.32 -3.67 -6.82
C ASP A 48 -11.28 -4.38 -5.94
N TYR A 49 -10.79 -3.70 -4.89
CA TYR A 49 -9.86 -4.29 -3.92
C TYR A 49 -10.49 -5.47 -3.17
N ARG A 50 -11.72 -5.30 -2.69
CA ARG A 50 -12.46 -6.35 -2.00
C ARG A 50 -12.68 -7.55 -2.91
N GLU A 51 -13.07 -7.31 -4.16
CA GLU A 51 -13.29 -8.35 -5.15
C GLU A 51 -11.98 -9.08 -5.49
N ALA A 52 -10.89 -8.37 -5.68
CA ALA A 52 -9.57 -8.96 -5.92
C ALA A 52 -9.12 -9.86 -4.75
N TYR A 53 -9.29 -9.43 -3.51
CA TYR A 53 -8.93 -10.23 -2.34
C TYR A 53 -9.86 -11.45 -2.18
N TYR A 54 -11.14 -11.28 -2.48
CA TYR A 54 -12.08 -12.40 -2.50
C TYR A 54 -11.70 -13.41 -3.59
N TRP A 55 -11.34 -12.93 -4.78
CA TRP A 55 -10.87 -13.80 -5.86
C TRP A 55 -9.63 -14.59 -5.45
N LEU A 56 -8.64 -13.94 -4.84
CA LEU A 56 -7.45 -14.62 -4.31
C LEU A 56 -7.84 -15.72 -3.31
N LYS A 57 -8.75 -15.43 -2.40
CA LYS A 57 -9.23 -16.37 -1.40
C LYS A 57 -9.88 -17.62 -2.01
N GLN A 58 -10.65 -17.45 -3.07
CA GLN A 58 -11.43 -18.52 -3.68
C GLN A 58 -10.66 -19.32 -4.74
N ASN A 59 -9.72 -18.69 -5.42
CA ASN A 59 -9.13 -19.24 -6.64
C ASN A 59 -7.64 -19.61 -6.51
N THR A 60 -7.04 -19.43 -5.35
CA THR A 60 -5.63 -19.79 -5.12
C THR A 60 -5.51 -20.84 -4.04
N ALA A 61 -4.40 -21.58 -4.01
CA ALA A 61 -4.10 -22.53 -2.94
C ALA A 61 -4.01 -21.81 -1.57
N GLN A 62 -4.34 -22.48 -0.49
CA GLN A 62 -4.36 -21.90 0.85
C GLN A 62 -2.97 -21.44 1.31
N ASP A 63 -1.92 -22.10 0.86
CA ASP A 63 -0.52 -21.81 1.11
C ASP A 63 0.11 -20.93 0.04
N ALA A 64 -0.66 -20.45 -0.94
CA ALA A 64 -0.18 -19.58 -2.00
C ALA A 64 0.47 -18.30 -1.44
N ARG A 65 1.61 -17.94 -2.02
CA ARG A 65 2.42 -16.78 -1.65
C ARG A 65 2.21 -15.68 -2.67
N ILE A 66 1.75 -14.53 -2.19
CA ILE A 66 1.39 -13.38 -3.05
C ILE A 66 2.50 -12.33 -2.99
N LEU A 67 3.07 -12.00 -4.14
CA LEU A 67 3.92 -10.84 -4.31
C LEU A 67 3.07 -9.64 -4.66
N SER A 68 3.14 -8.59 -3.86
CA SER A 68 2.47 -7.31 -4.08
C SER A 68 3.32 -6.19 -3.51
N TRP A 69 2.97 -4.96 -3.79
CA TRP A 69 3.56 -3.84 -3.06
C TRP A 69 3.16 -3.91 -1.57
N TRP A 70 4.07 -3.52 -0.70
CA TRP A 70 3.92 -3.69 0.77
C TRP A 70 2.66 -3.05 1.35
N ASP A 71 2.13 -1.99 0.74
CA ASP A 71 0.90 -1.31 1.18
C ASP A 71 -0.31 -2.25 1.27
N TYR A 72 -0.34 -3.30 0.46
CA TYR A 72 -1.48 -4.23 0.38
C TYR A 72 -1.31 -5.47 1.28
N GLY A 73 -0.15 -5.64 1.90
CA GLY A 73 0.19 -6.87 2.62
C GLY A 73 -0.81 -7.23 3.71
N TYR A 74 -1.14 -6.31 4.60
CA TYR A 74 -2.12 -6.57 5.66
C TYR A 74 -3.54 -6.83 5.13
N GLN A 75 -3.92 -6.15 4.06
CA GLN A 75 -5.23 -6.36 3.45
C GLN A 75 -5.33 -7.76 2.82
N ILE A 76 -4.31 -8.19 2.09
CA ILE A 76 -4.24 -9.54 1.50
C ILE A 76 -4.27 -10.60 2.60
N THR A 77 -3.43 -10.45 3.62
CA THR A 77 -3.39 -11.40 4.74
C THR A 77 -4.73 -11.47 5.47
N GLY A 78 -5.34 -10.31 5.78
CA GLY A 78 -6.60 -10.25 6.54
C GLY A 78 -7.82 -10.72 5.75
N MET A 79 -7.93 -10.33 4.48
CA MET A 79 -9.13 -10.58 3.67
C MET A 79 -9.02 -11.82 2.78
N ALA A 80 -7.88 -12.01 2.12
CA ALA A 80 -7.67 -13.17 1.28
C ALA A 80 -7.18 -14.41 2.05
N ASN A 81 -6.67 -14.23 3.26
CA ASN A 81 -6.05 -15.29 4.05
C ASN A 81 -4.94 -16.01 3.25
N ARG A 82 -4.04 -15.21 2.65
CA ARG A 82 -2.90 -15.70 1.88
C ARG A 82 -1.61 -15.10 2.43
N THR A 83 -0.53 -15.86 2.29
CA THR A 83 0.81 -15.41 2.68
C THR A 83 1.30 -14.33 1.71
N VAL A 84 1.81 -13.24 2.25
CA VAL A 84 2.43 -12.15 1.47
C VAL A 84 3.93 -12.15 1.65
N LEU A 85 4.67 -11.67 0.64
CA LEU A 85 6.12 -11.58 0.72
C LEU A 85 6.57 -10.34 1.50
N VAL A 86 5.82 -9.26 1.40
CA VAL A 86 6.06 -8.00 2.14
C VAL A 86 4.75 -7.41 2.62
N ASP A 87 4.80 -6.70 3.73
CA ASP A 87 3.64 -6.06 4.34
C ASP A 87 3.98 -4.67 4.90
N ASN A 88 3.01 -4.02 5.51
CA ASN A 88 3.12 -2.66 6.06
C ASN A 88 4.06 -2.56 7.27
N ASN A 89 4.58 -3.65 7.79
CA ASN A 89 5.54 -3.63 8.89
C ASN A 89 6.91 -3.06 8.46
N THR A 90 7.28 -3.21 7.19
CA THR A 90 8.45 -2.56 6.53
C THR A 90 9.80 -2.69 7.27
N TRP A 91 9.94 -3.69 8.12
CA TRP A 91 11.17 -3.88 8.92
C TRP A 91 12.37 -4.38 8.10
N ASN A 92 12.13 -5.09 7.00
CA ASN A 92 13.17 -5.62 6.12
C ASN A 92 13.22 -4.87 4.78
N THR A 93 13.98 -3.80 4.75
CA THR A 93 14.12 -2.93 3.57
C THR A 93 14.74 -3.64 2.36
N THR A 94 15.66 -4.60 2.58
CA THR A 94 16.26 -5.38 1.50
C THR A 94 15.20 -6.26 0.81
N HIS A 95 14.33 -6.88 1.59
CA HIS A 95 13.25 -7.70 1.07
C HIS A 95 12.23 -6.87 0.26
N ILE A 96 11.85 -5.71 0.80
CA ILE A 96 10.99 -4.74 0.10
C ILE A 96 11.65 -4.26 -1.20
N ALA A 97 12.95 -3.98 -1.18
CA ALA A 97 13.68 -3.58 -2.38
C ALA A 97 13.70 -4.68 -3.44
N THR A 98 13.80 -5.94 -3.03
CA THR A 98 13.76 -7.09 -3.96
C THR A 98 12.39 -7.23 -4.61
N VAL A 99 11.30 -7.07 -3.85
CA VAL A 99 9.94 -7.00 -4.39
C VAL A 99 9.79 -5.81 -5.33
N GLY A 100 10.28 -4.63 -4.93
CA GLY A 100 10.28 -3.44 -5.77
C GLY A 100 11.03 -3.66 -7.09
N LYS A 101 12.16 -4.37 -7.05
CA LYS A 101 12.90 -4.76 -8.26
C LYS A 101 12.06 -5.66 -9.16
N ALA A 102 11.38 -6.66 -8.61
CA ALA A 102 10.51 -7.54 -9.40
C ALA A 102 9.42 -6.75 -10.13
N LEU A 103 8.78 -5.77 -9.44
CA LEU A 103 7.70 -4.97 -10.01
C LEU A 103 8.17 -3.89 -11.00
N ALA A 104 9.41 -3.43 -10.89
CA ALA A 104 9.97 -2.34 -11.71
C ALA A 104 10.89 -2.82 -12.84
N SER A 105 11.15 -4.11 -12.95
CA SER A 105 12.00 -4.71 -13.98
C SER A 105 11.20 -5.07 -15.23
N THR A 106 11.90 -5.55 -16.26
CA THR A 106 11.26 -6.20 -17.40
C THR A 106 10.46 -7.42 -16.94
N GLU A 107 9.50 -7.86 -17.74
CA GLU A 107 8.67 -9.03 -17.41
C GLU A 107 9.50 -10.28 -17.12
N GLU A 108 10.53 -10.54 -17.92
CA GLU A 108 11.41 -11.69 -17.74
C GLU A 108 12.21 -11.60 -16.43
N GLU A 109 12.82 -10.45 -16.15
CA GLU A 109 13.56 -10.24 -14.90
C GLU A 109 12.64 -10.27 -13.69
N GLY A 110 11.47 -9.64 -13.78
CA GLY A 110 10.46 -9.64 -12.73
C GLY A 110 9.99 -11.06 -12.41
N TYR A 111 9.74 -11.87 -13.44
CA TYR A 111 9.38 -13.28 -13.27
C TYR A 111 10.49 -14.06 -12.55
N ASN A 112 11.75 -13.89 -12.98
CA ASN A 112 12.88 -14.58 -12.36
C ASN A 112 13.04 -14.22 -10.89
N VAL A 113 12.91 -12.93 -10.54
CA VAL A 113 12.96 -12.46 -9.15
C VAL A 113 11.78 -13.00 -8.35
N ALA A 114 10.56 -12.96 -8.87
CA ALA A 114 9.37 -13.49 -8.21
C ALA A 114 9.50 -14.99 -7.94
N ARG A 115 10.00 -15.75 -8.92
CA ARG A 115 10.28 -17.19 -8.77
C ARG A 115 11.35 -17.45 -7.72
N PHE A 116 12.42 -16.67 -7.70
CA PHE A 116 13.47 -16.76 -6.68
C PHE A 116 12.92 -16.54 -5.28
N MET A 117 12.01 -15.58 -5.13
CA MET A 117 11.33 -15.30 -3.86
C MET A 117 10.27 -16.34 -3.50
N GLY A 118 9.95 -17.27 -4.41
CA GLY A 118 8.93 -18.29 -4.21
C GLY A 118 7.51 -17.73 -4.25
N ALA A 119 7.26 -16.72 -5.07
CA ALA A 119 5.91 -16.20 -5.31
C ALA A 119 5.13 -17.12 -6.25
N ASP A 120 3.86 -17.36 -5.93
CA ASP A 120 2.94 -18.10 -6.79
C ASP A 120 2.11 -17.16 -7.65
N TYR A 121 1.77 -16.00 -7.10
CA TYR A 121 0.98 -14.96 -7.77
C TYR A 121 1.58 -13.58 -7.54
N MET A 122 1.39 -12.69 -8.51
CA MET A 122 1.72 -11.27 -8.41
C MET A 122 0.43 -10.46 -8.51
N LEU A 123 0.18 -9.61 -7.50
CA LEU A 123 -0.94 -8.67 -7.50
C LEU A 123 -0.41 -7.27 -7.79
N VAL A 124 -0.92 -6.66 -8.85
CA VAL A 124 -0.59 -5.30 -9.29
C VAL A 124 -1.90 -4.52 -9.45
N ILE A 125 -1.96 -3.31 -8.93
CA ILE A 125 -3.10 -2.40 -9.09
C ILE A 125 -2.83 -1.52 -10.32
N PHE A 126 -3.70 -1.65 -11.30
CA PHE A 126 -3.54 -0.96 -12.58
C PHE A 126 -4.90 -0.60 -13.19
N GLY A 127 -5.00 0.61 -13.71
CA GLY A 127 -6.19 1.13 -14.39
C GLY A 127 -7.36 1.34 -13.42
N GLY A 128 -7.85 2.52 -13.28
CA GLY A 128 -8.96 2.80 -12.39
C GLY A 128 -9.89 3.86 -12.95
N MET A 129 -11.09 3.94 -12.41
CA MET A 129 -12.05 5.00 -12.73
C MET A 129 -11.55 6.40 -12.33
N THR A 130 -10.48 6.49 -11.56
CA THR A 130 -9.91 7.74 -11.00
C THR A 130 -8.66 8.23 -11.74
N ASN A 131 -8.57 8.00 -13.05
CA ASN A 131 -7.47 8.49 -13.88
C ASN A 131 -6.08 8.14 -13.38
N PHE A 132 -5.84 6.85 -13.10
CA PHE A 132 -4.53 6.30 -12.69
C PHE A 132 -3.97 6.81 -11.35
N SER A 133 -4.68 7.65 -10.62
CA SER A 133 -4.18 8.19 -9.35
C SER A 133 -4.04 7.14 -8.23
N GLY A 134 -4.77 6.02 -8.34
CA GLY A 134 -4.70 4.89 -7.42
C GLY A 134 -3.80 3.74 -7.89
N ASP A 135 -3.19 3.87 -9.06
CA ASP A 135 -2.39 2.81 -9.67
C ASP A 135 -1.02 2.66 -9.01
N ASP A 136 -0.49 1.46 -9.10
CA ASP A 136 0.89 1.17 -8.71
C ASP A 136 1.91 1.91 -9.58
N ILE A 137 1.53 2.38 -10.78
CA ILE A 137 2.37 3.23 -11.64
C ILE A 137 2.87 4.46 -10.87
N ALA A 138 2.03 5.10 -10.07
CA ALA A 138 2.43 6.23 -9.24
C ALA A 138 3.46 5.83 -8.17
N LYS A 139 3.52 4.56 -7.81
CA LYS A 139 4.45 3.98 -6.83
C LYS A 139 5.75 3.48 -7.45
N PHE A 140 5.83 3.29 -8.77
CA PHE A 140 7.03 2.77 -9.44
C PHE A 140 8.27 3.62 -9.18
N MET A 141 8.13 4.92 -9.07
CA MET A 141 9.24 5.82 -8.71
C MET A 141 9.81 5.49 -7.31
N TRP A 142 8.96 5.09 -6.38
CA TRP A 142 9.39 4.65 -5.05
C TRP A 142 10.04 3.28 -5.09
N MET A 143 9.49 2.36 -5.88
CA MET A 143 10.05 1.02 -6.08
C MET A 143 11.47 1.10 -6.64
N ILE A 144 11.70 1.91 -7.68
CA ILE A 144 13.01 2.16 -8.27
C ILE A 144 13.97 2.78 -7.25
N ARG A 145 13.52 3.75 -6.46
CA ARG A 145 14.35 4.37 -5.42
C ARG A 145 14.79 3.38 -4.34
N ILE A 146 13.88 2.52 -3.90
CA ILE A 146 14.17 1.52 -2.88
C ILE A 146 15.09 0.44 -3.45
N ALA A 147 14.79 -0.07 -4.65
CA ALA A 147 15.62 -1.04 -5.35
C ALA A 147 17.04 -0.51 -5.65
N GLY A 148 17.16 0.74 -6.10
CA GLY A 148 18.45 1.39 -6.36
C GLY A 148 19.32 1.54 -5.12
N LYS A 149 18.74 1.79 -3.97
CA LYS A 149 19.49 1.85 -2.70
C LYS A 149 20.01 0.49 -2.24
N SER A 150 19.33 -0.61 -2.58
CA SER A 150 19.74 -1.95 -2.16
C SER A 150 20.95 -2.47 -2.95
N GLN A 151 21.21 -1.93 -4.14
CA GLN A 151 22.39 -2.31 -4.94
C GLN A 151 23.72 -1.94 -4.25
N PHE A 152 23.72 -0.95 -3.35
CA PHE A 152 24.89 -0.57 -2.56
C PHE A 152 25.24 -1.57 -1.44
N TYR A 153 24.39 -2.52 -1.12
CA TYR A 153 24.61 -3.51 -0.07
C TYR A 153 24.82 -4.94 -0.61
N LEU A 154 24.79 -5.12 -1.94
CA LEU A 154 24.96 -6.42 -2.59
C LEU A 154 26.29 -6.53 -3.36
N THR A 155 27.18 -5.52 -3.27
CA THR A 155 28.58 -5.54 -3.67
C THR A 155 29.47 -5.63 -2.44
#